data_6cfb844080968ec3d9eeb7d10c83ef85
#
_entry.id   6cfb844080968ec3d9eeb7d10c83ef85
#
_cell.length_a   1.000
_cell.length_b   1.000
_cell.length_c   1.000
_cell.angle_alpha   90.00
_cell.angle_beta   90.00
_cell.angle_gamma   90.00
#
_symmetry.space_group_name_H-M   'P 1'
#
loop_
_entity.id
_entity.type
_entity.pdbx_description
1 polymer ?
#
loop_
_entity_poly.entity_id
_entity_poly.type
_entity_poly.pdbx_seq_one_letter_code
_entity_poly.pdbx_strand_id
1 'polypeptide(L)'
;MRILMLGNSYIFTNDLPSMLAEITSAEVVQNTRGGARLREQLNPETKLGAKALELLQNEKWDYVVLQEMSNGPITAKENFMQSVKELCGKIRENGAVPVLYATWAYQKDGKQLQKFGIDYDEMYRKMHEAYAEAAEKNHTLLADVGSAFYEKTETENLFNDDGSHPNEAGSHLAAETIAEVILKDAKRKGLA
;
A
#
# COMPACT_ATOMS: atom_id res chain seq x y z
N MET A 1 -6.38 2.70 -18.50
CA MET A 1 -5.42 2.15 -17.51
C MET A 1 -6.17 1.29 -16.51
N ARG A 2 -5.60 0.15 -16.11
CA ARG A 2 -6.18 -0.79 -15.11
C ARG A 2 -5.22 -0.97 -13.95
N ILE A 3 -5.71 -0.80 -12.73
CA ILE A 3 -4.93 -0.88 -11.50
C ILE A 3 -5.52 -1.96 -10.59
N LEU A 4 -4.71 -2.89 -10.12
CA LEU A 4 -5.08 -3.85 -9.08
C LEU A 4 -4.47 -3.40 -7.75
N MET A 5 -5.26 -3.43 -6.66
CA MET A 5 -4.78 -3.15 -5.31
C MET A 5 -4.87 -4.40 -4.44
N LEU A 6 -3.76 -4.83 -3.90
CA LEU A 6 -3.63 -5.99 -3.01
C LEU A 6 -3.25 -5.52 -1.60
N GLY A 7 -4.09 -5.78 -0.61
CA GLY A 7 -3.82 -5.33 0.76
C GLY A 7 -4.95 -5.59 1.74
N ASN A 8 -5.26 -4.62 2.57
CA ASN A 8 -6.20 -4.78 3.66
C ASN A 8 -7.12 -3.55 3.85
N SER A 9 -7.59 -3.32 5.09
CA SER A 9 -8.52 -2.22 5.41
C SER A 9 -7.99 -0.82 5.08
N TYR A 10 -6.69 -0.61 5.01
CA TYR A 10 -6.13 0.67 4.59
C TYR A 10 -6.42 1.00 3.11
N ILE A 11 -6.82 0.00 2.32
CA ILE A 11 -7.29 0.20 0.94
C ILE A 11 -8.81 0.44 0.92
N PHE A 12 -9.62 -0.41 1.58
CA PHE A 12 -11.07 -0.28 1.43
C PHE A 12 -11.72 0.75 2.38
N THR A 13 -11.02 1.22 3.42
CA THR A 13 -11.54 2.30 4.29
C THR A 13 -11.71 3.57 3.46
N ASN A 14 -12.88 4.22 3.62
CA ASN A 14 -13.30 5.41 2.87
C ASN A 14 -13.29 5.25 1.34
N ASP A 15 -13.29 4.02 0.84
CA ASP A 15 -13.32 3.71 -0.60
C ASP A 15 -12.15 4.35 -1.39
N LEU A 16 -10.91 4.18 -0.87
CA LEU A 16 -9.70 4.67 -1.53
C LEU A 16 -9.60 4.23 -3.01
N PRO A 17 -10.02 3.00 -3.41
CA PRO A 17 -10.02 2.62 -4.83
C PRO A 17 -10.84 3.54 -5.73
N SER A 18 -12.02 4.00 -5.29
CA SER A 18 -12.82 4.96 -6.05
C SER A 18 -12.15 6.33 -6.12
N MET A 19 -11.53 6.81 -5.03
CA MET A 19 -10.74 8.05 -5.04
C MET A 19 -9.58 7.96 -6.04
N LEU A 20 -8.86 6.84 -6.04
CA LEU A 20 -7.76 6.61 -6.99
C LEU A 20 -8.26 6.54 -8.44
N ALA A 21 -9.40 5.88 -8.67
CA ALA A 21 -10.04 5.80 -9.99
C ALA A 21 -10.44 7.19 -10.52
N GLU A 22 -11.00 8.05 -9.68
CA GLU A 22 -11.37 9.42 -10.03
C GLU A 22 -10.14 10.25 -10.44
N ILE A 23 -9.06 10.23 -9.64
CA ILE A 23 -7.83 11.00 -9.91
C ILE A 23 -7.13 10.51 -11.18
N THR A 24 -7.07 9.19 -11.38
CA THR A 24 -6.28 8.59 -12.48
C THR A 24 -7.08 8.30 -13.74
N SER A 25 -8.42 8.43 -13.69
CA SER A 25 -9.34 7.95 -14.74
C SER A 25 -9.11 6.47 -15.12
N ALA A 26 -8.66 5.67 -14.15
CA ALA A 26 -8.37 4.24 -14.32
C ALA A 26 -9.53 3.37 -13.83
N GLU A 27 -9.63 2.15 -14.35
CA GLU A 27 -10.37 1.07 -13.70
C GLU A 27 -9.54 0.56 -12.52
N VAL A 28 -10.03 0.68 -11.28
CA VAL A 28 -9.35 0.23 -10.07
C VAL A 28 -10.10 -0.95 -9.46
N VAL A 29 -9.42 -2.07 -9.32
CA VAL A 29 -9.95 -3.30 -8.71
C VAL A 29 -9.17 -3.59 -7.44
N GLN A 30 -9.84 -4.06 -6.39
CA GLN A 30 -9.19 -4.42 -5.15
C GLN A 30 -9.41 -5.91 -4.80
N ASN A 31 -8.39 -6.52 -4.20
CA ASN A 31 -8.48 -7.81 -3.53
C ASN A 31 -7.93 -7.65 -2.11
N THR A 32 -8.84 -7.45 -1.16
CA THR A 32 -8.53 -7.03 0.21
C THR A 32 -9.28 -7.83 1.25
N ARG A 33 -8.72 -7.90 2.46
CA ARG A 33 -9.38 -8.43 3.66
C ARG A 33 -8.83 -7.70 4.88
N GLY A 34 -9.68 -7.39 5.85
CA GLY A 34 -9.25 -6.71 7.09
C GLY A 34 -8.05 -7.41 7.75
N GLY A 35 -6.99 -6.67 8.03
CA GLY A 35 -5.77 -7.15 8.65
C GLY A 35 -4.91 -8.10 7.80
N ALA A 36 -5.22 -8.28 6.52
CA ALA A 36 -4.45 -9.18 5.65
C ALA A 36 -3.00 -8.70 5.49
N ARG A 37 -2.08 -9.66 5.44
CA ARG A 37 -0.67 -9.46 5.09
C ARG A 37 -0.42 -9.80 3.62
N LEU A 38 0.59 -9.23 3.00
CA LEU A 38 0.94 -9.53 1.60
C LEU A 38 1.24 -11.03 1.37
N ARG A 39 1.82 -11.72 2.33
CA ARG A 39 2.03 -13.17 2.24
C ARG A 39 0.74 -13.97 2.03
N GLU A 40 -0.39 -13.47 2.51
CA GLU A 40 -1.69 -14.14 2.37
C GLU A 40 -2.24 -14.02 0.94
N GLN A 41 -1.83 -13.00 0.19
CA GLN A 41 -2.15 -12.86 -1.24
C GLN A 41 -1.44 -13.94 -2.10
N LEU A 42 -0.42 -14.59 -1.55
CA LEU A 42 0.32 -15.66 -2.21
C LEU A 42 -0.19 -17.07 -1.84
N ASN A 43 -1.10 -17.19 -0.88
CA ASN A 43 -1.55 -18.49 -0.39
C ASN A 43 -2.78 -18.99 -1.17
N PRO A 44 -2.64 -19.96 -2.10
CA PRO A 44 -3.73 -20.48 -2.91
C PRO A 44 -4.81 -21.20 -2.11
N GLU A 45 -4.53 -21.64 -0.88
CA GLU A 45 -5.47 -22.35 -0.02
C GLU A 45 -6.51 -21.40 0.64
N THR A 46 -6.31 -20.08 0.54
CA THR A 46 -7.24 -19.08 1.05
C THR A 46 -8.03 -18.44 -0.09
N LYS A 47 -9.27 -18.01 0.18
CA LYS A 47 -10.06 -17.25 -0.81
C LYS A 47 -9.33 -15.99 -1.28
N LEU A 48 -8.65 -15.29 -0.36
CA LEU A 48 -7.91 -14.07 -0.67
C LEU A 48 -6.75 -14.36 -1.63
N GLY A 49 -5.91 -15.32 -1.31
CA GLY A 49 -4.73 -15.65 -2.13
C GLY A 49 -5.11 -16.32 -3.44
N ALA A 50 -6.07 -17.26 -3.44
CA ALA A 50 -6.59 -17.86 -4.68
C ALA A 50 -7.10 -16.78 -5.64
N LYS A 51 -7.86 -15.79 -5.15
CA LYS A 51 -8.36 -14.69 -5.97
C LYS A 51 -7.25 -13.76 -6.47
N ALA A 52 -6.24 -13.44 -5.62
CA ALA A 52 -5.10 -12.64 -6.05
C ALA A 52 -4.31 -13.32 -7.20
N LEU A 53 -4.06 -14.62 -7.06
CA LEU A 53 -3.35 -15.40 -8.07
C LEU A 53 -4.16 -15.52 -9.36
N GLU A 54 -5.48 -15.73 -9.26
CA GLU A 54 -6.39 -15.74 -10.40
C GLU A 54 -6.33 -14.41 -11.17
N LEU A 55 -6.45 -13.27 -10.47
CA LEU A 55 -6.41 -11.93 -11.07
C LEU A 55 -5.07 -11.67 -11.78
N LEU A 56 -3.95 -12.08 -11.17
CA LEU A 56 -2.63 -11.93 -11.77
C LEU A 56 -2.38 -12.88 -12.95
N GLN A 57 -3.05 -14.02 -13.01
CA GLN A 57 -2.89 -14.98 -14.13
C GLN A 57 -3.82 -14.66 -15.30
N ASN A 58 -5.06 -14.31 -15.03
CA ASN A 58 -6.12 -14.32 -16.04
C ASN A 58 -6.52 -12.93 -16.55
N GLU A 59 -6.15 -11.86 -15.81
CA GLU A 59 -6.46 -10.50 -16.21
C GLU A 59 -5.19 -9.70 -16.52
N LYS A 60 -5.31 -8.61 -17.29
CA LYS A 60 -4.20 -7.71 -17.60
C LYS A 60 -4.30 -6.44 -16.79
N TRP A 61 -3.17 -6.05 -16.22
CA TRP A 61 -3.02 -4.87 -15.38
C TRP A 61 -1.90 -3.98 -15.91
N ASP A 62 -2.05 -2.67 -15.78
CA ASP A 62 -0.96 -1.72 -16.01
C ASP A 62 -0.12 -1.55 -14.74
N TYR A 63 -0.78 -1.47 -13.59
CA TYR A 63 -0.15 -1.33 -12.28
C TYR A 63 -0.77 -2.27 -11.25
N VAL A 64 0.06 -2.77 -10.33
CA VAL A 64 -0.42 -3.51 -9.16
C VAL A 64 0.16 -2.87 -7.90
N VAL A 65 -0.72 -2.35 -7.06
CA VAL A 65 -0.38 -1.68 -5.79
C VAL A 65 -0.37 -2.71 -4.67
N LEU A 66 0.73 -2.77 -3.93
CA LEU A 66 0.97 -3.69 -2.82
C LEU A 66 1.00 -2.93 -1.49
N GLN A 67 0.10 -3.27 -0.56
CA GLN A 67 0.02 -2.68 0.77
C GLN A 67 0.09 -3.77 1.85
N GLU A 68 1.11 -3.69 2.71
CA GLU A 68 1.32 -4.61 3.83
C GLU A 68 0.47 -4.21 5.05
N MET A 69 0.24 -5.15 5.97
CA MET A 69 -0.44 -4.90 7.25
C MET A 69 0.32 -3.85 8.06
N SER A 70 -0.40 -2.92 8.69
CA SER A 70 0.04 -1.65 9.29
C SER A 70 1.47 -1.64 9.88
N ASN A 71 1.78 -2.53 10.84
CA ASN A 71 3.12 -2.63 11.46
C ASN A 71 3.94 -3.82 10.94
N GLY A 72 3.45 -4.52 9.90
CA GLY A 72 4.09 -5.70 9.32
C GLY A 72 5.55 -5.47 8.89
N PRO A 73 5.88 -4.34 8.24
CA PRO A 73 7.25 -4.02 7.86
C PRO A 73 8.24 -3.96 9.03
N ILE A 74 7.77 -3.69 10.25
CA ILE A 74 8.58 -3.68 11.47
C ILE A 74 8.55 -5.05 12.15
N THR A 75 7.36 -5.60 12.41
CA THR A 75 7.17 -6.79 13.25
C THR A 75 7.45 -8.10 12.54
N ALA A 76 7.44 -8.11 11.21
CA ALA A 76 7.66 -9.28 10.37
C ALA A 76 8.42 -8.91 9.10
N LYS A 77 9.51 -8.14 9.23
CA LYS A 77 10.28 -7.56 8.13
C LYS A 77 10.70 -8.59 7.09
N GLU A 78 11.22 -9.74 7.52
CA GLU A 78 11.66 -10.81 6.62
C GLU A 78 10.50 -11.35 5.77
N ASN A 79 9.35 -11.61 6.39
CA ASN A 79 8.14 -12.06 5.67
C ASN A 79 7.63 -10.99 4.70
N PHE A 80 7.67 -9.72 5.10
CA PHE A 80 7.33 -8.58 4.24
C PHE A 80 8.24 -8.54 3.00
N MET A 81 9.57 -8.54 3.20
CA MET A 81 10.55 -8.50 2.12
C MET A 81 10.39 -9.67 1.13
N GLN A 82 10.19 -10.88 1.66
CA GLN A 82 9.98 -12.07 0.83
C GLN A 82 8.67 -11.98 0.04
N SER A 83 7.59 -11.53 0.67
CA SER A 83 6.29 -11.39 0.00
C SER A 83 6.31 -10.35 -1.11
N VAL A 84 6.97 -9.21 -0.89
CA VAL A 84 7.18 -8.19 -1.92
C VAL A 84 7.95 -8.77 -3.10
N LYS A 85 9.05 -9.48 -2.85
CA LYS A 85 9.86 -10.10 -3.90
C LYS A 85 9.03 -11.07 -4.77
N GLU A 86 8.27 -11.96 -4.14
CA GLU A 86 7.47 -12.96 -4.87
C GLU A 86 6.32 -12.32 -5.64
N LEU A 87 5.60 -11.36 -5.04
CA LEU A 87 4.52 -10.64 -5.72
C LEU A 87 5.05 -9.81 -6.89
N CYS A 88 6.18 -9.12 -6.72
CA CYS A 88 6.81 -8.36 -7.81
C CYS A 88 7.20 -9.26 -9.00
N GLY A 89 7.66 -10.49 -8.75
CA GLY A 89 7.91 -11.48 -9.79
C GLY A 89 6.63 -11.78 -10.60
N LYS A 90 5.55 -12.17 -9.91
CA LYS A 90 4.24 -12.48 -10.53
C LYS A 90 3.63 -11.29 -11.27
N ILE A 91 3.76 -10.08 -10.72
CA ILE A 91 3.27 -8.85 -11.33
C ILE A 91 3.99 -8.59 -12.65
N ARG A 92 5.30 -8.76 -12.70
CA ARG A 92 6.08 -8.60 -13.94
C ARG A 92 5.81 -9.71 -14.96
N GLU A 93 5.58 -10.94 -14.53
CA GLU A 93 5.12 -12.03 -15.40
C GLU A 93 3.76 -11.70 -16.05
N ASN A 94 2.88 -11.00 -15.34
CA ASN A 94 1.63 -10.46 -15.89
C ASN A 94 1.87 -9.34 -16.92
N GLY A 95 3.02 -8.66 -16.87
CA GLY A 95 3.38 -7.50 -17.67
C GLY A 95 3.09 -6.16 -16.97
N ALA A 96 2.60 -6.19 -15.74
CA ALA A 96 2.26 -5.01 -14.94
C ALA A 96 3.47 -4.42 -14.21
N VAL A 97 3.31 -3.18 -13.74
CA VAL A 97 4.30 -2.48 -12.91
C VAL A 97 3.93 -2.60 -11.44
N PRO A 98 4.81 -3.15 -10.58
CA PRO A 98 4.57 -3.16 -9.15
C PRO A 98 4.78 -1.77 -8.53
N VAL A 99 3.87 -1.38 -7.64
CA VAL A 99 3.91 -0.15 -6.85
C VAL A 99 3.79 -0.52 -5.38
N LEU A 100 4.75 -0.14 -4.56
CA LEU A 100 4.63 -0.27 -3.11
C LEU A 100 3.88 0.94 -2.55
N TYR A 101 2.83 0.68 -1.80
CA TYR A 101 2.09 1.64 -1.02
C TYR A 101 2.65 1.63 0.39
N ALA A 102 3.64 2.50 0.69
CA ALA A 102 4.23 2.65 2.01
C ALA A 102 3.24 3.31 2.95
N THR A 103 2.84 2.57 3.99
CA THR A 103 1.91 3.04 5.00
C THR A 103 2.61 3.83 6.10
N TRP A 104 1.86 4.43 7.00
CA TRP A 104 2.26 5.42 8.00
C TRP A 104 2.46 4.83 9.39
N ALA A 105 3.11 5.61 10.27
CA ALA A 105 3.14 5.35 11.71
C ALA A 105 1.75 5.58 12.32
N TYR A 106 1.42 4.85 13.40
CA TYR A 106 0.20 5.10 14.15
C TYR A 106 0.14 6.54 14.66
N GLN A 107 -1.05 7.05 14.88
CA GLN A 107 -1.29 8.44 15.33
C GLN A 107 -0.39 8.79 16.54
N LYS A 108 0.29 9.93 16.46
CA LYS A 108 1.11 10.49 17.53
C LYS A 108 0.27 10.62 18.80
N ASP A 109 0.79 10.16 19.92
CA ASP A 109 0.10 10.11 21.23
C ASP A 109 -1.16 9.24 21.28
N GLY A 110 -1.45 8.51 20.19
CA GLY A 110 -2.58 7.60 20.09
C GLY A 110 -2.40 6.30 20.88
N LYS A 111 -3.51 5.67 21.29
CA LYS A 111 -3.51 4.42 22.07
C LYS A 111 -2.81 3.26 21.35
N GLN A 112 -2.91 3.21 20.01
CA GLN A 112 -2.25 2.16 19.23
C GLN A 112 -0.73 2.29 19.28
N LEU A 113 -0.21 3.51 19.16
CA LEU A 113 1.22 3.77 19.26
C LEU A 113 1.74 3.44 20.66
N GLN A 114 1.04 3.90 21.72
CA GLN A 114 1.38 3.58 23.11
C GLN A 114 1.43 2.07 23.35
N LYS A 115 0.44 1.34 22.83
CA LYS A 115 0.38 -0.13 22.94
C LYS A 115 1.51 -0.81 22.14
N PHE A 116 1.92 -0.23 21.02
CA PHE A 116 3.01 -0.75 20.20
C PHE A 116 4.39 -0.56 20.87
N GLY A 117 4.53 0.46 21.73
CA GLY A 117 5.64 0.62 22.66
C GLY A 117 6.92 1.24 22.08
N ILE A 118 6.80 1.97 20.96
CA ILE A 118 7.87 2.82 20.41
C ILE A 118 7.33 4.23 20.19
N ASP A 119 8.22 5.22 20.05
CA ASP A 119 7.78 6.58 19.74
C ASP A 119 7.37 6.75 18.27
N TYR A 120 6.73 7.88 17.97
CA TYR A 120 6.20 8.19 16.65
C TYR A 120 7.28 8.28 15.57
N ASP A 121 8.35 9.00 15.86
CA ASP A 121 9.45 9.21 14.92
C ASP A 121 10.21 7.91 14.65
N GLU A 122 10.38 7.08 15.69
CA GLU A 122 10.98 5.76 15.55
C GLU A 122 10.11 4.83 14.68
N MET A 123 8.78 4.83 14.90
CA MET A 123 7.87 4.03 14.06
C MET A 123 7.91 4.49 12.61
N TYR A 124 7.80 5.80 12.37
CA TYR A 124 7.90 6.38 11.03
C TYR A 124 9.21 5.97 10.35
N ARG A 125 10.35 6.21 10.99
CA ARG A 125 11.67 5.88 10.43
C ARG A 125 11.80 4.39 10.07
N LYS A 126 11.39 3.49 10.96
CA LYS A 126 11.44 2.04 10.71
C LYS A 126 10.55 1.61 9.56
N MET A 127 9.34 2.18 9.45
CA MET A 127 8.42 1.92 8.34
C MET A 127 9.01 2.41 7.02
N HIS A 128 9.45 3.67 6.97
CA HIS A 128 10.06 4.28 5.80
C HIS A 128 11.28 3.48 5.30
N GLU A 129 12.22 3.16 6.19
CA GLU A 129 13.42 2.37 5.87
C GLU A 129 13.05 0.99 5.30
N ALA A 130 12.07 0.30 5.88
CA ALA A 130 11.65 -1.02 5.41
C ALA A 130 11.02 -0.98 4.02
N TYR A 131 10.16 0.00 3.74
CA TYR A 131 9.56 0.16 2.42
C TYR A 131 10.57 0.64 1.37
N ALA A 132 11.45 1.58 1.72
CA ALA A 132 12.52 2.04 0.84
C ALA A 132 13.46 0.89 0.44
N GLU A 133 13.88 0.07 1.41
CA GLU A 133 14.71 -1.12 1.17
C GLU A 133 13.99 -2.13 0.26
N ALA A 134 12.69 -2.36 0.51
CA ALA A 134 11.90 -3.27 -0.32
C ALA A 134 11.76 -2.76 -1.76
N ALA A 135 11.53 -1.45 -1.93
CA ALA A 135 11.42 -0.81 -3.23
C ALA A 135 12.75 -0.89 -4.02
N GLU A 136 13.85 -0.55 -3.38
CA GLU A 136 15.19 -0.62 -3.98
C GLU A 136 15.54 -2.03 -4.44
N LYS A 137 15.43 -3.02 -3.52
CA LYS A 137 15.79 -4.42 -3.81
C LYS A 137 14.93 -5.05 -4.92
N ASN A 138 13.71 -4.59 -5.08
CA ASN A 138 12.78 -5.14 -6.06
C ASN A 138 12.57 -4.21 -7.27
N HIS A 139 13.28 -3.07 -7.34
CA HIS A 139 13.13 -2.09 -8.43
C HIS A 139 11.67 -1.73 -8.70
N THR A 140 10.92 -1.41 -7.64
CA THR A 140 9.50 -1.03 -7.72
C THR A 140 9.33 0.47 -7.66
N LEU A 141 8.18 0.95 -8.09
CA LEU A 141 7.72 2.29 -7.73
C LEU A 141 7.36 2.30 -6.23
N LEU A 142 7.57 3.44 -5.58
CA LEU A 142 7.24 3.65 -4.17
C LEU A 142 6.31 4.87 -4.05
N ALA A 143 5.09 4.63 -3.63
CA ALA A 143 4.16 5.65 -3.17
C ALA A 143 4.36 5.83 -1.66
N ASP A 144 5.15 6.82 -1.27
CA ASP A 144 5.54 7.04 0.13
C ASP A 144 4.49 7.85 0.90
N VAL A 145 3.34 7.23 1.10
CA VAL A 145 2.22 7.81 1.86
C VAL A 145 2.60 8.02 3.33
N GLY A 146 3.47 7.16 3.86
CA GLY A 146 3.98 7.30 5.23
C GLY A 146 4.68 8.64 5.47
N SER A 147 5.52 9.09 4.53
CA SER A 147 6.17 10.40 4.59
C SER A 147 5.16 11.54 4.41
N ALA A 148 4.19 11.40 3.50
CA ALA A 148 3.13 12.40 3.33
C ALA A 148 2.28 12.58 4.60
N PHE A 149 1.97 11.47 5.31
CA PHE A 149 1.32 11.52 6.63
C PHE A 149 2.20 12.20 7.67
N TYR A 150 3.48 11.84 7.75
CA TYR A 150 4.43 12.40 8.70
C TYR A 150 4.53 13.92 8.59
N GLU A 151 4.60 14.45 7.38
CA GLU A 151 4.68 15.89 7.10
C GLU A 151 3.41 16.66 7.49
N LYS A 152 2.22 16.03 7.33
CA LYS A 152 0.93 16.69 7.57
C LYS A 152 0.36 16.49 8.98
N THR A 153 0.76 15.47 9.71
CA THR A 153 0.15 15.08 11.00
C THR A 153 0.18 16.17 12.07
N GLU A 154 1.12 17.10 12.01
CA GLU A 154 1.17 18.22 12.98
C GLU A 154 0.12 19.31 12.72
N THR A 155 -0.41 19.39 11.50
CA THR A 155 -1.35 20.43 11.07
C THR A 155 -2.74 19.90 10.76
N GLU A 156 -2.88 18.61 10.53
CA GLU A 156 -4.13 17.98 10.08
C GLU A 156 -4.33 16.62 10.74
N ASN A 157 -5.56 16.35 11.19
CA ASN A 157 -5.90 15.00 11.65
C ASN A 157 -6.22 14.10 10.47
N LEU A 158 -5.40 13.08 10.25
CA LEU A 158 -5.53 12.11 9.16
C LEU A 158 -6.08 10.75 9.62
N PHE A 159 -6.41 10.60 10.91
CA PHE A 159 -6.78 9.33 11.51
C PHE A 159 -8.23 9.30 11.99
N ASN A 160 -8.81 8.11 11.97
CA ASN A 160 -9.99 7.78 12.74
C ASN A 160 -9.66 7.66 14.24
N ASP A 161 -10.69 7.54 15.09
CA ASP A 161 -10.57 7.46 16.56
C ASP A 161 -9.70 6.30 17.06
N ASP A 162 -9.46 5.28 16.23
CA ASP A 162 -8.59 4.15 16.58
C ASP A 162 -7.10 4.48 16.47
N GLY A 163 -6.74 5.62 15.86
CA GLY A 163 -5.36 6.08 15.68
C GLY A 163 -4.51 5.22 14.74
N SER A 164 -5.14 4.41 13.91
CA SER A 164 -4.50 3.52 12.94
C SER A 164 -5.08 3.66 11.55
N HIS A 165 -6.41 3.53 11.41
CA HIS A 165 -7.09 3.69 10.13
C HIS A 165 -7.15 5.16 9.73
N PRO A 166 -7.05 5.45 8.42
CA PRO A 166 -7.17 6.81 7.93
C PRO A 166 -8.62 7.28 8.03
N ASN A 167 -8.82 8.55 8.34
CA ASN A 167 -10.09 9.20 8.06
C ASN A 167 -10.19 9.54 6.56
N GLU A 168 -11.24 10.25 6.14
CA GLU A 168 -11.45 10.61 4.73
C GLU A 168 -10.28 11.44 4.16
N ALA A 169 -9.78 12.44 4.91
CA ALA A 169 -8.62 13.24 4.50
C ALA A 169 -7.35 12.38 4.35
N GLY A 170 -7.11 11.44 5.28
CA GLY A 170 -5.99 10.51 5.19
C GLY A 170 -6.09 9.58 3.97
N SER A 171 -7.30 9.10 3.65
CA SER A 171 -7.50 8.28 2.45
C SER A 171 -7.32 9.07 1.16
N HIS A 172 -7.77 10.33 1.11
CA HIS A 172 -7.51 11.23 -0.01
C HIS A 172 -6.01 11.46 -0.22
N LEU A 173 -5.28 11.79 0.85
CA LEU A 173 -3.83 11.96 0.79
C LEU A 173 -3.12 10.70 0.26
N ALA A 174 -3.57 9.53 0.70
CA ALA A 174 -3.04 8.26 0.19
C ALA A 174 -3.33 8.07 -1.30
N ALA A 175 -4.56 8.33 -1.74
CA ALA A 175 -4.95 8.22 -3.15
C ALA A 175 -4.15 9.18 -4.04
N GLU A 176 -3.99 10.44 -3.63
CA GLU A 176 -3.20 11.45 -4.34
C GLU A 176 -1.73 11.03 -4.47
N THR A 177 -1.11 10.56 -3.37
CA THR A 177 0.28 10.10 -3.38
C THR A 177 0.50 8.90 -4.29
N ILE A 178 -0.42 7.92 -4.27
CA ILE A 178 -0.36 6.75 -5.16
C ILE A 178 -0.57 7.19 -6.62
N ALA A 179 -1.55 8.05 -6.88
CA ALA A 179 -1.86 8.56 -8.21
C ALA A 179 -0.68 9.33 -8.81
N GLU A 180 -0.01 10.20 -8.05
CA GLU A 180 1.16 10.96 -8.50
C GLU A 180 2.25 10.05 -9.05
N VAL A 181 2.59 9.01 -8.30
CA VAL A 181 3.63 8.04 -8.70
C VAL A 181 3.24 7.29 -9.96
N ILE A 182 1.99 6.82 -10.04
CA ILE A 182 1.49 6.07 -11.20
C ILE A 182 1.42 6.97 -12.44
N LEU A 183 0.83 8.16 -12.34
CA LEU A 183 0.68 9.09 -13.47
C LEU A 183 2.04 9.58 -13.99
N LYS A 184 3.00 9.82 -13.10
CA LYS A 184 4.36 10.19 -13.49
C LYS A 184 5.05 9.09 -14.30
N ASP A 185 4.91 7.83 -13.89
CA ASP A 185 5.47 6.70 -14.63
C ASP A 185 4.70 6.44 -15.95
N ALA A 186 3.37 6.53 -15.95
CA ALA A 186 2.51 6.39 -17.12
C ALA A 186 2.87 7.43 -18.20
N LYS A 187 3.01 8.69 -17.80
CA LYS A 187 3.44 9.77 -18.70
C LYS A 187 4.82 9.50 -19.31
N ARG A 188 5.77 9.02 -18.51
CA ARG A 188 7.12 8.64 -19.01
C ARG A 188 7.07 7.53 -20.05
N LYS A 189 6.07 6.63 -19.95
CA LYS A 189 5.86 5.50 -20.87
C LYS A 189 4.95 5.82 -22.06
N GLY A 190 4.37 7.02 -22.12
CA GLY A 190 3.40 7.39 -23.14
C GLY A 190 2.03 6.69 -23.02
N LEU A 191 1.67 6.30 -21.79
CA LEU A 191 0.41 5.61 -21.47
C LEU A 191 -0.68 6.56 -20.91
N ALA A 192 -0.33 7.83 -20.65
CA ALA A 192 -1.22 8.87 -20.11
C ALA A 192 -1.15 10.14 -20.96
#